data_56330ebde17b08cf7fd0d56b56b0151e
#
_entry.id   56330ebde17b08cf7fd0d56b56b0151e
#
_cell.length_a   1.000
_cell.length_b   1.000
_cell.length_c   1.000
_cell.angle_alpha   90.00
_cell.angle_beta   90.00
_cell.angle_gamma   90.00
#
_symmetry.space_group_name_H-M   'P 1'
#
loop_
_entity.id
_entity.type
_entity.pdbx_description
1 polymer ?
#
loop_
_entity_poly.entity_id
_entity_poly.type
_entity_poly.pdbx_seq_one_letter_code
_entity_poly.pdbx_strand_id
1 'polypeptide(L)'
;MEGRFIGDSSFERAATFVENYLKLIEVKPFFNGSYRDTLSVYKYHTFNVVGIIENRHSDNDYILIGAHLDHKRKINYIDSIYNGANDNASGVTAVLQIATELKKYKFDKKVIIAIFTGEEFGLKGSKHLARRLKNANIHLSYVINFDMIGTPLTSFPDKVYITGFNKSNFGEIANKLLGEEFIVPLEEKLSEGLFHSSDNYPFYLEFKIPSHTISTFDFKNYKYYHTVSDEYSKLNIQNMDYIIQKSSKLIIKLLQ
;
A
#
# COMPACT_ATOMS: atom_id res chain seq x y z
N MET A 1 -2.20 18.94 -1.75
CA MET A 1 -3.55 18.54 -1.26
C MET A 1 -3.78 18.95 0.19
N GLU A 2 -2.89 19.65 0.81
CA GLU A 2 -3.03 20.22 2.16
C GLU A 2 -3.43 19.21 3.24
N GLY A 3 -2.66 18.15 3.34
CA GLY A 3 -2.92 17.03 4.25
C GLY A 3 -3.94 16.00 3.73
N ARG A 4 -4.18 14.93 4.50
CA ARG A 4 -5.12 13.84 4.15
C ARG A 4 -5.74 13.24 5.40
N PHE A 5 -6.04 14.08 6.39
CA PHE A 5 -6.66 13.61 7.62
C PHE A 5 -8.10 13.15 7.34
N ILE A 6 -8.50 11.97 7.88
CA ILE A 6 -9.86 11.46 7.72
C ILE A 6 -10.89 12.44 8.29
N GLY A 7 -11.99 12.65 7.55
CA GLY A 7 -13.02 13.62 7.92
C GLY A 7 -12.77 15.06 7.43
N ASP A 8 -11.61 15.33 6.82
CA ASP A 8 -11.33 16.61 6.19
C ASP A 8 -11.61 16.57 4.67
N SER A 9 -11.96 17.70 4.09
CA SER A 9 -12.14 17.83 2.63
C SER A 9 -10.87 17.53 1.83
N SER A 10 -9.70 17.63 2.45
CA SER A 10 -8.42 17.27 1.86
C SER A 10 -8.29 15.75 1.61
N PHE A 11 -8.79 14.91 2.55
CA PHE A 11 -8.88 13.47 2.33
C PHE A 11 -9.81 13.15 1.16
N GLU A 12 -10.99 13.76 1.11
CA GLU A 12 -11.97 13.56 0.03
C GLU A 12 -11.39 13.95 -1.34
N ARG A 13 -10.66 15.07 -1.42
CA ARG A 13 -9.97 15.48 -2.66
C ARG A 13 -8.91 14.47 -3.09
N ALA A 14 -8.14 13.94 -2.14
CA ALA A 14 -7.11 12.93 -2.43
C ALA A 14 -7.74 11.61 -2.88
N ALA A 15 -8.80 11.15 -2.22
CA ALA A 15 -9.54 9.96 -2.60
C ALA A 15 -10.20 10.10 -3.98
N THR A 16 -10.80 11.25 -4.27
CA THR A 16 -11.36 11.55 -5.60
C THR A 16 -10.28 11.55 -6.68
N PHE A 17 -9.08 12.05 -6.39
CA PHE A 17 -7.96 11.95 -7.32
C PHE A 17 -7.63 10.48 -7.62
N VAL A 18 -7.54 9.63 -6.60
CA VAL A 18 -7.29 8.19 -6.76
C VAL A 18 -8.39 7.52 -7.60
N GLU A 19 -9.66 7.78 -7.28
CA GLU A 19 -10.80 7.24 -8.04
C GLU A 19 -10.73 7.64 -9.53
N ASN A 20 -10.44 8.91 -9.81
CA ASN A 20 -10.32 9.41 -11.18
C ASN A 20 -9.12 8.81 -11.91
N TYR A 21 -8.02 8.59 -11.21
CA TYR A 21 -6.85 7.93 -11.78
C TYR A 21 -7.16 6.46 -12.13
N LEU A 22 -7.80 5.71 -11.23
CA LEU A 22 -8.22 4.33 -11.49
C LEU A 22 -9.18 4.24 -12.68
N LYS A 23 -10.13 5.19 -12.80
CA LYS A 23 -11.00 5.30 -13.98
C LYS A 23 -10.21 5.56 -15.27
N LEU A 24 -9.25 6.49 -15.21
CA LEU A 24 -8.43 6.85 -16.37
C LEU A 24 -7.65 5.65 -16.93
N ILE A 25 -7.12 4.79 -16.06
CA ILE A 25 -6.40 3.58 -16.44
C ILE A 25 -7.31 2.36 -16.58
N GLU A 26 -8.64 2.55 -16.60
CA GLU A 26 -9.65 1.50 -16.80
C GLU A 26 -9.60 0.35 -15.79
N VAL A 27 -9.20 0.63 -14.55
CA VAL A 27 -9.39 -0.27 -13.41
C VAL A 27 -10.85 -0.20 -13.00
N LYS A 28 -11.55 -1.32 -12.92
CA LYS A 28 -12.97 -1.34 -12.55
C LYS A 28 -13.15 -1.17 -11.04
N PRO A 29 -14.28 -0.59 -10.58
CA PRO A 29 -14.62 -0.62 -9.16
C PRO A 29 -14.84 -2.06 -8.69
N PHE A 30 -14.39 -2.37 -7.46
CA PHE A 30 -14.52 -3.73 -6.91
C PHE A 30 -15.93 -4.03 -6.38
N PHE A 31 -16.59 -3.06 -5.74
CA PHE A 31 -17.90 -3.25 -5.12
C PHE A 31 -19.03 -2.57 -5.92
N ASN A 32 -19.96 -3.38 -6.49
CA ASN A 32 -21.25 -2.93 -7.04
C ASN A 32 -21.21 -1.59 -7.83
N GLY A 33 -20.19 -1.40 -8.66
CA GLY A 33 -20.02 -0.18 -9.45
C GLY A 33 -19.44 1.02 -8.69
N SER A 34 -19.07 0.87 -7.42
CA SER A 34 -18.41 1.91 -6.61
C SER A 34 -16.99 1.51 -6.24
N TYR A 35 -16.08 2.48 -6.27
CA TYR A 35 -14.75 2.31 -5.68
C TYR A 35 -14.77 2.42 -4.16
N ARG A 36 -15.81 3.03 -3.58
CA ARG A 36 -15.86 3.37 -2.15
C ARG A 36 -16.36 2.20 -1.32
N ASP A 37 -15.48 1.68 -0.49
CA ASP A 37 -15.76 0.71 0.56
C ASP A 37 -15.91 1.47 1.89
N THR A 38 -17.15 1.84 2.24
CA THR A 38 -17.47 2.79 3.32
C THR A 38 -17.39 2.14 4.69
N LEU A 39 -16.87 2.90 5.66
CA LEU A 39 -16.80 2.50 7.06
C LEU A 39 -16.86 3.73 7.99
N SER A 40 -16.99 3.46 9.29
CA SER A 40 -16.85 4.51 10.31
C SER A 40 -15.59 4.27 11.13
N VAL A 41 -14.79 5.34 11.30
CA VAL A 41 -13.62 5.37 12.17
C VAL A 41 -13.90 6.40 13.26
N TYR A 42 -14.24 5.91 14.46
CA TYR A 42 -14.80 6.74 15.54
C TYR A 42 -16.00 7.56 15.05
N LYS A 43 -15.93 8.88 15.12
CA LYS A 43 -16.98 9.81 14.66
C LYS A 43 -16.91 10.14 13.17
N TYR A 44 -15.89 9.68 12.47
CA TYR A 44 -15.66 10.02 11.06
C TYR A 44 -16.25 8.94 10.14
N HIS A 45 -17.06 9.37 9.18
CA HIS A 45 -17.45 8.53 8.05
C HIS A 45 -16.38 8.66 6.98
N THR A 46 -15.84 7.53 6.53
CA THR A 46 -14.73 7.47 5.59
C THR A 46 -14.86 6.23 4.71
N PHE A 47 -13.90 5.98 3.83
CA PHE A 47 -13.94 4.82 2.92
C PHE A 47 -12.55 4.46 2.43
N ASN A 48 -12.34 3.17 2.16
CA ASN A 48 -11.26 2.71 1.30
C ASN A 48 -11.64 2.96 -0.17
N VAL A 49 -10.65 3.19 -1.04
CA VAL A 49 -10.86 3.19 -2.49
C VAL A 49 -10.39 1.84 -3.03
N VAL A 50 -11.31 1.04 -3.60
CA VAL A 50 -11.02 -0.34 -3.99
C VAL A 50 -11.41 -0.58 -5.45
N GLY A 51 -10.41 -0.96 -6.25
CA GLY A 51 -10.57 -1.35 -7.63
C GLY A 51 -10.17 -2.79 -7.90
N ILE A 52 -10.46 -3.28 -9.10
CA ILE A 52 -10.09 -4.62 -9.56
C ILE A 52 -9.53 -4.59 -10.97
N ILE A 53 -8.44 -5.31 -11.18
CA ILE A 53 -7.90 -5.66 -12.48
C ILE A 53 -8.16 -7.15 -12.69
N GLU A 54 -8.91 -7.47 -13.74
CA GLU A 54 -9.22 -8.83 -14.13
C GLU A 54 -9.15 -8.98 -15.64
N ASN A 55 -8.70 -10.11 -16.11
CA ASN A 55 -8.74 -10.51 -17.50
C ASN A 55 -9.93 -11.44 -17.76
N ARG A 56 -10.26 -11.66 -19.02
CA ARG A 56 -11.49 -12.37 -19.44
C ARG A 56 -11.62 -13.80 -18.90
N HIS A 57 -10.51 -14.45 -18.58
CA HIS A 57 -10.45 -15.83 -18.09
C HIS A 57 -9.72 -15.93 -16.74
N SER A 58 -9.80 -14.88 -15.93
CA SER A 58 -9.13 -14.88 -14.63
C SER A 58 -9.71 -15.95 -13.70
N ASP A 59 -8.83 -16.68 -13.04
CA ASP A 59 -9.17 -17.62 -11.97
C ASP A 59 -9.85 -16.90 -10.80
N ASN A 60 -10.41 -17.66 -9.87
CA ASN A 60 -10.95 -17.11 -8.63
C ASN A 60 -9.87 -16.98 -7.55
N ASP A 61 -8.65 -16.68 -7.97
CA ASP A 61 -7.50 -16.41 -7.11
C ASP A 61 -7.08 -14.94 -7.22
N TYR A 62 -6.86 -14.29 -6.08
CA TYR A 62 -6.64 -12.86 -5.99
C TYR A 62 -5.30 -12.54 -5.34
N ILE A 63 -4.65 -11.50 -5.84
CA ILE A 63 -3.58 -10.79 -5.14
C ILE A 63 -4.10 -9.41 -4.77
N LEU A 64 -3.81 -8.94 -3.57
CA LEU A 64 -4.14 -7.58 -3.16
C LEU A 64 -2.87 -6.74 -3.12
N ILE A 65 -2.93 -5.56 -3.74
CA ILE A 65 -1.86 -4.54 -3.70
C ILE A 65 -2.47 -3.29 -3.07
N GLY A 66 -1.86 -2.79 -1.99
CA GLY A 66 -2.43 -1.68 -1.24
C GLY A 66 -1.44 -0.69 -0.67
N ALA A 67 -1.97 0.44 -0.22
CA ALA A 67 -1.29 1.48 0.56
C ALA A 67 -2.33 2.33 1.28
N HIS A 68 -2.00 2.95 2.42
CA HIS A 68 -2.93 3.88 3.05
C HIS A 68 -2.83 5.29 2.46
N LEU A 69 -3.97 5.99 2.45
CA LEU A 69 -4.11 7.34 1.92
C LEU A 69 -4.08 8.38 3.03
N ASP A 70 -4.70 8.07 4.17
CA ASP A 70 -4.81 9.01 5.28
C ASP A 70 -3.45 9.35 5.89
N HIS A 71 -3.42 10.48 6.57
CA HIS A 71 -2.27 10.89 7.37
C HIS A 71 -2.74 11.68 8.59
N LYS A 72 -1.83 11.88 9.52
CA LYS A 72 -2.07 12.60 10.78
C LYS A 72 -2.34 14.08 10.57
N ARG A 73 -2.88 14.72 11.60
CA ARG A 73 -2.81 16.17 11.81
C ARG A 73 -2.65 16.48 13.30
N LYS A 74 -2.01 17.60 13.62
CA LYS A 74 -2.07 18.18 14.96
C LYS A 74 -3.26 19.14 15.04
N ILE A 75 -4.04 19.00 16.11
CA ILE A 75 -5.10 19.94 16.46
C ILE A 75 -4.44 21.05 17.27
N ASN A 76 -4.69 22.33 16.93
CA ASN A 76 -4.29 23.53 17.67
C ASN A 76 -2.92 24.16 17.36
N TYR A 77 -2.38 24.03 16.14
CA TYR A 77 -1.20 24.80 15.72
C TYR A 77 -1.50 25.59 14.44
N ILE A 78 -0.89 26.78 14.31
CA ILE A 78 -1.09 27.71 13.18
C ILE A 78 -0.63 27.10 11.85
N ASP A 79 0.40 26.25 11.88
CA ASP A 79 0.83 25.43 10.75
C ASP A 79 0.65 23.95 11.11
N SER A 80 -0.49 23.41 10.75
CA SER A 80 -0.91 22.05 11.12
C SER A 80 -1.08 21.13 9.93
N ILE A 81 -0.60 21.51 8.74
CA ILE A 81 -0.70 20.69 7.53
C ILE A 81 0.42 19.66 7.55
N TYR A 82 0.03 18.42 7.73
CA TYR A 82 0.89 17.26 7.59
C TYR A 82 0.74 16.75 6.17
N ASN A 83 1.71 17.05 5.29
CA ASN A 83 1.63 16.69 3.88
C ASN A 83 1.75 15.18 3.67
N GLY A 84 2.56 14.47 4.47
CA GLY A 84 2.68 13.02 4.41
C GLY A 84 3.17 12.54 3.03
N ALA A 85 4.24 13.16 2.51
CA ALA A 85 4.74 12.82 1.18
C ALA A 85 5.35 11.43 1.14
N ASN A 86 6.17 11.09 2.14
CA ASN A 86 6.67 9.73 2.32
C ASN A 86 5.63 8.85 3.01
N ASP A 87 4.96 9.37 4.02
CA ASP A 87 3.94 8.68 4.81
C ASP A 87 2.52 9.18 4.47
N ASN A 88 1.76 8.57 3.55
CA ASN A 88 2.17 7.49 2.69
C ASN A 88 1.77 7.77 1.23
N ALA A 89 1.94 9.04 0.76
CA ALA A 89 1.70 9.34 -0.65
C ALA A 89 2.69 8.58 -1.55
N SER A 90 3.89 8.22 -1.04
CA SER A 90 4.86 7.42 -1.77
C SER A 90 4.32 6.02 -2.07
N GLY A 91 3.74 5.33 -1.07
CA GLY A 91 3.11 4.02 -1.24
C GLY A 91 1.89 4.08 -2.15
N VAL A 92 1.01 5.10 -1.99
CA VAL A 92 -0.13 5.30 -2.91
C VAL A 92 0.35 5.47 -4.35
N THR A 93 1.41 6.24 -4.58
CA THR A 93 2.02 6.41 -5.91
C THR A 93 2.50 5.07 -6.46
N ALA A 94 3.16 4.24 -5.65
CA ALA A 94 3.58 2.91 -6.07
C ALA A 94 2.40 2.06 -6.53
N VAL A 95 1.34 1.98 -5.73
CA VAL A 95 0.14 1.19 -6.06
C VAL A 95 -0.48 1.64 -7.38
N LEU A 96 -0.62 2.96 -7.60
CA LEU A 96 -1.20 3.50 -8.84
C LEU A 96 -0.31 3.24 -10.07
N GLN A 97 1.00 3.38 -9.95
CA GLN A 97 1.95 3.10 -11.04
C GLN A 97 1.99 1.60 -11.36
N ILE A 98 2.02 0.74 -10.34
CA ILE A 98 1.94 -0.72 -10.52
C ILE A 98 0.63 -1.10 -11.21
N ALA A 99 -0.51 -0.53 -10.78
CA ALA A 99 -1.79 -0.77 -11.44
C ALA A 99 -1.77 -0.37 -12.93
N THR A 100 -1.13 0.77 -13.24
CA THR A 100 -0.94 1.23 -14.63
C THR A 100 -0.11 0.24 -15.45
N GLU A 101 0.97 -0.27 -14.86
CA GLU A 101 1.83 -1.24 -15.54
C GLU A 101 1.11 -2.56 -15.77
N LEU A 102 0.39 -3.08 -14.77
CA LEU A 102 -0.37 -4.33 -14.85
C LEU A 102 -1.42 -4.31 -15.98
N LYS A 103 -2.01 -3.17 -16.28
CA LYS A 103 -2.98 -3.03 -17.39
C LYS A 103 -2.39 -3.37 -18.78
N LYS A 104 -1.08 -3.39 -18.92
CA LYS A 104 -0.39 -3.73 -20.17
C LYS A 104 -0.22 -5.24 -20.39
N TYR A 105 -0.47 -6.04 -19.34
CA TYR A 105 -0.25 -7.49 -19.35
C TYR A 105 -1.56 -8.28 -19.23
N LYS A 106 -1.50 -9.55 -19.67
CA LYS A 106 -2.54 -10.54 -19.43
C LYS A 106 -2.03 -11.54 -18.42
N PHE A 107 -2.86 -11.89 -17.46
CA PHE A 107 -2.59 -12.85 -16.40
C PHE A 107 -3.88 -13.52 -15.95
N ASP A 108 -3.78 -14.68 -15.28
CA ASP A 108 -4.95 -15.49 -14.92
C ASP A 108 -5.54 -15.09 -13.56
N LYS A 109 -4.73 -14.58 -12.62
CA LYS A 109 -5.19 -14.12 -11.31
C LYS A 109 -5.90 -12.76 -11.41
N LYS A 110 -6.71 -12.45 -10.41
CA LYS A 110 -7.33 -11.13 -10.24
C LYS A 110 -6.48 -10.29 -9.29
N VAL A 111 -6.41 -8.97 -9.54
CA VAL A 111 -5.66 -8.05 -8.68
C VAL A 111 -6.59 -7.03 -8.07
N ILE A 112 -6.70 -7.05 -6.74
CA ILE A 112 -7.39 -6.01 -5.98
C ILE A 112 -6.42 -4.86 -5.75
N ILE A 113 -6.80 -3.66 -6.15
CA ILE A 113 -6.11 -2.41 -5.86
C ILE A 113 -6.84 -1.75 -4.69
N ALA A 114 -6.19 -1.63 -3.54
CA ALA A 114 -6.79 -1.13 -2.32
C ALA A 114 -6.03 0.08 -1.77
N ILE A 115 -6.68 1.23 -1.72
CA ILE A 115 -6.14 2.42 -1.07
C ILE A 115 -6.92 2.60 0.24
N PHE A 116 -6.23 2.35 1.35
CA PHE A 116 -6.83 2.25 2.67
C PHE A 116 -7.04 3.63 3.31
N THR A 117 -7.99 3.67 4.24
CA THR A 117 -8.25 4.80 5.14
C THR A 117 -8.07 4.35 6.59
N GLY A 118 -7.75 5.29 7.47
CA GLY A 118 -7.70 5.05 8.91
C GLY A 118 -6.58 4.09 9.34
N GLU A 119 -5.49 4.02 8.60
CA GLU A 119 -4.25 3.36 9.01
C GLU A 119 -3.74 3.98 10.31
N GLU A 120 -3.61 5.31 10.34
CA GLU A 120 -3.15 6.13 11.45
C GLU A 120 -4.06 6.08 12.70
N PHE A 121 -5.22 5.47 12.57
CA PHE A 121 -6.19 5.19 13.62
C PHE A 121 -6.19 3.71 14.04
N GLY A 122 -5.15 2.98 13.70
CA GLY A 122 -4.95 1.57 14.02
C GLY A 122 -5.56 0.62 12.99
N LEU A 123 -5.21 0.81 11.72
CA LEU A 123 -5.49 -0.11 10.61
C LEU A 123 -7.00 -0.33 10.37
N LYS A 124 -7.82 0.72 10.53
CA LYS A 124 -9.29 0.55 10.50
C LYS A 124 -9.81 0.14 9.13
N GLY A 125 -9.29 0.75 8.06
CA GLY A 125 -9.69 0.48 6.69
C GLY A 125 -9.28 -0.92 6.23
N SER A 126 -8.04 -1.31 6.45
CA SER A 126 -7.57 -2.66 6.10
C SER A 126 -8.24 -3.75 6.92
N LYS A 127 -8.51 -3.53 8.22
CA LYS A 127 -9.32 -4.44 9.05
C LYS A 127 -10.75 -4.62 8.51
N HIS A 128 -11.38 -3.51 8.08
CA HIS A 128 -12.71 -3.55 7.49
C HIS A 128 -12.69 -4.35 6.18
N LEU A 129 -11.78 -4.02 5.27
CA LEU A 129 -11.70 -4.68 3.97
C LEU A 129 -11.33 -6.17 4.10
N ALA A 130 -10.37 -6.53 4.96
CA ALA A 130 -9.98 -7.92 5.18
C ALA A 130 -11.16 -8.80 5.61
N ARG A 131 -11.94 -8.35 6.60
CA ARG A 131 -13.16 -9.05 7.04
C ARG A 131 -14.21 -9.14 5.95
N ARG A 132 -14.41 -8.06 5.20
CA ARG A 132 -15.39 -8.01 4.11
C ARG A 132 -15.04 -8.99 3.00
N LEU A 133 -13.77 -9.05 2.59
CA LEU A 133 -13.30 -10.02 1.59
C LEU A 133 -13.40 -11.46 2.10
N LYS A 134 -13.07 -11.70 3.38
CA LYS A 134 -13.22 -13.03 3.99
C LYS A 134 -14.66 -13.49 4.00
N ASN A 135 -15.59 -12.62 4.39
CA ASN A 135 -17.03 -12.91 4.41
C ASN A 135 -17.61 -13.13 3.00
N ALA A 136 -17.01 -12.52 2.00
CA ALA A 136 -17.36 -12.72 0.59
C ALA A 136 -16.71 -13.98 -0.03
N ASN A 137 -16.01 -14.80 0.77
CA ASN A 137 -15.29 -15.99 0.33
C ASN A 137 -14.28 -15.71 -0.81
N ILE A 138 -13.65 -14.54 -0.80
CA ILE A 138 -12.57 -14.20 -1.74
C ILE A 138 -11.34 -15.02 -1.37
N HIS A 139 -10.74 -15.68 -2.36
CA HIS A 139 -9.52 -16.45 -2.18
C HIS A 139 -8.29 -15.57 -2.49
N LEU A 140 -7.62 -15.05 -1.44
CA LEU A 140 -6.38 -14.30 -1.58
C LEU A 140 -5.17 -15.23 -1.50
N SER A 141 -4.22 -15.08 -2.42
CA SER A 141 -2.91 -15.76 -2.39
C SER A 141 -1.83 -14.91 -1.72
N TYR A 142 -1.82 -13.61 -1.99
CA TYR A 142 -0.82 -12.68 -1.48
C TYR A 142 -1.45 -11.32 -1.16
N VAL A 143 -0.89 -10.65 -0.14
CA VAL A 143 -1.12 -9.23 0.10
C VAL A 143 0.22 -8.50 0.12
N ILE A 144 0.35 -7.51 -0.75
CA ILE A 144 1.54 -6.68 -0.90
C ILE A 144 1.13 -5.24 -0.63
N ASN A 145 1.46 -4.76 0.54
CA ASN A 145 1.24 -3.37 0.92
C ASN A 145 2.50 -2.55 0.64
N PHE A 146 2.35 -1.27 0.34
CA PHE A 146 3.45 -0.33 0.15
C PHE A 146 3.34 0.78 1.19
N ASP A 147 4.43 1.02 1.90
CA ASP A 147 4.45 2.02 2.95
C ASP A 147 5.84 2.65 3.06
N MET A 148 5.89 3.99 2.88
CA MET A 148 7.11 4.79 3.01
C MET A 148 8.28 4.29 2.14
N ILE A 149 8.15 4.40 0.83
CA ILE A 149 9.19 4.02 -0.15
C ILE A 149 9.93 5.23 -0.76
N GLY A 150 9.71 6.42 -0.22
CA GLY A 150 10.23 7.68 -0.81
C GLY A 150 11.69 7.98 -0.52
N THR A 151 12.38 7.19 0.32
CA THR A 151 13.80 7.39 0.66
C THR A 151 14.57 6.07 0.61
N PRO A 152 15.83 6.06 0.14
CA PRO A 152 16.63 4.84 0.10
C PRO A 152 16.87 4.25 1.50
N LEU A 153 16.94 2.93 1.62
CA LEU A 153 17.45 2.27 2.83
C LEU A 153 18.88 2.73 3.14
N THR A 154 19.19 2.93 4.42
CA THR A 154 20.52 3.40 4.86
C THR A 154 21.64 2.49 4.38
N SER A 155 21.48 1.18 4.55
CA SER A 155 22.54 0.21 4.25
C SER A 155 22.48 -0.36 2.82
N PHE A 156 21.32 -0.30 2.17
CA PHE A 156 21.07 -0.90 0.86
C PHE A 156 20.17 0.01 0.01
N PRO A 157 20.72 1.09 -0.58
CA PRO A 157 19.89 2.14 -1.21
C PRO A 157 19.00 1.68 -2.36
N ASP A 158 19.37 0.62 -3.06
CA ASP A 158 18.68 0.03 -4.21
C ASP A 158 17.78 -1.16 -3.85
N LYS A 159 17.60 -1.44 -2.55
CA LYS A 159 16.82 -2.58 -2.05
C LYS A 159 15.65 -2.13 -1.19
N VAL A 160 14.78 -3.09 -0.92
CA VAL A 160 13.65 -2.93 -0.01
C VAL A 160 13.70 -4.00 1.07
N TYR A 161 13.01 -3.80 2.16
CA TYR A 161 12.66 -4.87 3.06
C TYR A 161 11.17 -5.17 3.01
N ILE A 162 10.78 -6.32 3.53
CA ILE A 162 9.39 -6.64 3.82
C ILE A 162 9.20 -6.77 5.32
N THR A 163 8.09 -6.27 5.83
CA THR A 163 7.73 -6.44 7.23
C THR A 163 7.46 -7.92 7.51
N GLY A 164 7.90 -8.41 8.68
CA GLY A 164 7.70 -9.81 9.04
C GLY A 164 8.39 -10.79 8.07
N PHE A 165 9.64 -10.53 7.69
CA PHE A 165 10.39 -11.33 6.71
C PHE A 165 10.30 -12.85 6.97
N ASN A 166 10.36 -13.27 8.25
CA ASN A 166 10.29 -14.68 8.68
C ASN A 166 8.86 -15.25 8.78
N LYS A 167 7.81 -14.48 8.44
CA LYS A 167 6.41 -14.96 8.49
C LYS A 167 6.00 -15.77 7.28
N SER A 168 6.79 -15.75 6.23
CA SER A 168 6.60 -16.57 5.03
C SER A 168 7.91 -16.68 4.23
N ASN A 169 7.90 -17.47 3.17
CA ASN A 169 9.00 -17.56 2.20
C ASN A 169 8.88 -16.53 1.05
N PHE A 170 8.04 -15.51 1.21
CA PHE A 170 7.79 -14.54 0.14
C PHE A 170 9.06 -13.79 -0.30
N GLY A 171 9.92 -13.37 0.64
CA GLY A 171 11.18 -12.70 0.30
C GLY A 171 12.11 -13.53 -0.57
N GLU A 172 12.24 -14.82 -0.26
CA GLU A 172 13.04 -15.77 -1.05
C GLU A 172 12.44 -16.00 -2.45
N ILE A 173 11.13 -16.22 -2.51
CA ILE A 173 10.40 -16.38 -3.79
C ILE A 173 10.58 -15.13 -4.66
N ALA A 174 10.40 -13.94 -4.08
CA ALA A 174 10.54 -12.67 -4.78
C ALA A 174 11.95 -12.49 -5.38
N ASN A 175 12.98 -12.70 -4.58
CA ASN A 175 14.37 -12.62 -5.02
C ASN A 175 14.69 -13.64 -6.12
N LYS A 176 14.22 -14.88 -5.98
CA LYS A 176 14.35 -15.90 -7.02
C LYS A 176 13.65 -15.52 -8.32
N LEU A 177 12.42 -15.00 -8.25
CA LEU A 177 11.68 -14.54 -9.42
C LEU A 177 12.38 -13.37 -10.13
N LEU A 178 12.95 -12.44 -9.38
CA LEU A 178 13.70 -11.32 -9.96
C LEU A 178 15.07 -11.74 -10.51
N GLY A 179 15.67 -12.82 -10.00
CA GLY A 179 17.03 -13.25 -10.30
C GLY A 179 18.09 -12.41 -9.61
N GLU A 180 17.72 -11.69 -8.56
CA GLU A 180 18.61 -10.81 -7.79
C GLU A 180 18.07 -10.65 -6.35
N GLU A 181 18.95 -10.27 -5.43
CA GLU A 181 18.58 -9.96 -4.05
C GLU A 181 18.03 -8.53 -3.98
N PHE A 182 16.74 -8.37 -4.23
CA PHE A 182 16.03 -7.08 -4.14
C PHE A 182 15.41 -6.86 -2.75
N ILE A 183 14.88 -7.93 -2.15
CA ILE A 183 14.30 -7.90 -0.80
C ILE A 183 15.34 -8.38 0.19
N VAL A 184 15.69 -7.54 1.16
CA VAL A 184 16.63 -7.87 2.23
C VAL A 184 15.91 -7.95 3.57
N PRO A 185 16.42 -8.74 4.53
CA PRO A 185 15.89 -8.73 5.90
C PRO A 185 16.19 -7.39 6.58
N LEU A 186 15.24 -6.92 7.36
CA LEU A 186 15.44 -5.85 8.35
C LEU A 186 15.76 -6.48 9.71
N GLU A 187 16.32 -5.70 10.65
CA GLU A 187 16.47 -6.14 12.03
C GLU A 187 15.15 -6.76 12.55
N GLU A 188 15.22 -7.96 13.12
CA GLU A 188 14.05 -8.78 13.40
C GLU A 188 13.02 -8.08 14.29
N LYS A 189 13.46 -7.46 15.38
CA LYS A 189 12.58 -6.75 16.30
C LYS A 189 11.85 -5.58 15.64
N LEU A 190 12.53 -4.86 14.76
CA LEU A 190 11.96 -3.75 14.00
C LEU A 190 10.99 -4.28 12.94
N SER A 191 11.40 -5.29 12.20
CA SER A 191 10.57 -5.97 11.19
C SER A 191 9.26 -6.51 11.79
N GLU A 192 9.33 -7.13 12.96
CA GLU A 192 8.16 -7.65 13.68
C GLU A 192 7.23 -6.53 14.16
N GLY A 193 7.78 -5.45 14.72
CA GLY A 193 7.00 -4.27 15.14
C GLY A 193 6.23 -3.64 13.98
N LEU A 194 6.91 -3.42 12.86
CA LEU A 194 6.31 -2.87 11.65
C LEU A 194 5.30 -3.82 11.01
N PHE A 195 5.51 -5.13 11.11
CA PHE A 195 4.56 -6.13 10.61
C PHE A 195 3.18 -6.01 11.27
N HIS A 196 3.15 -5.75 12.59
CA HIS A 196 1.91 -5.61 13.34
C HIS A 196 1.25 -4.23 13.20
N SER A 197 1.97 -3.23 12.72
CA SER A 197 1.52 -1.84 12.63
C SER A 197 1.29 -1.35 11.21
N SER A 198 1.32 -2.23 10.20
CA SER A 198 1.02 -1.88 8.81
C SER A 198 -0.19 -2.64 8.27
N ASP A 199 -0.79 -2.17 7.18
CA ASP A 199 -2.06 -2.65 6.60
C ASP A 199 -2.03 -4.10 6.09
N ASN A 200 -0.86 -4.72 5.97
CA ASN A 200 -0.72 -6.16 5.71
C ASN A 200 -1.26 -7.03 6.84
N TYR A 201 -1.14 -6.57 8.09
CA TYR A 201 -1.40 -7.40 9.28
C TYR A 201 -2.84 -7.89 9.41
N PRO A 202 -3.88 -7.09 9.20
CA PRO A 202 -5.27 -7.56 9.22
C PRO A 202 -5.53 -8.71 8.24
N PHE A 203 -4.94 -8.67 7.06
CA PHE A 203 -5.09 -9.75 6.07
C PHE A 203 -4.34 -11.02 6.49
N TYR A 204 -3.14 -10.89 7.07
CA TYR A 204 -2.44 -12.01 7.66
C TYR A 204 -3.30 -12.70 8.72
N LEU A 205 -3.97 -11.94 9.59
CA LEU A 205 -4.84 -12.50 10.63
C LEU A 205 -6.05 -13.24 10.07
N GLU A 206 -6.71 -12.67 9.06
CA GLU A 206 -7.96 -13.23 8.51
C GLU A 206 -7.72 -14.39 7.54
N PHE A 207 -6.65 -14.34 6.74
CA PHE A 207 -6.43 -15.28 5.63
C PHE A 207 -5.30 -16.28 5.88
N LYS A 208 -4.36 -15.99 6.78
CA LYS A 208 -3.17 -16.82 7.05
C LYS A 208 -2.30 -17.10 5.81
N ILE A 209 -2.14 -16.10 4.99
CA ILE A 209 -1.36 -16.11 3.73
C ILE A 209 -0.15 -15.18 3.85
N PRO A 210 0.83 -15.28 2.94
CA PRO A 210 1.89 -14.29 2.83
C PRO A 210 1.31 -12.89 2.65
N SER A 211 1.56 -12.02 3.62
CA SER A 211 0.96 -10.69 3.71
C SER A 211 1.99 -9.74 4.30
N HIS A 212 2.61 -8.91 3.45
CA HIS A 212 3.77 -8.12 3.81
C HIS A 212 3.64 -6.68 3.34
N THR A 213 4.32 -5.77 4.04
CA THR A 213 4.54 -4.40 3.58
C THR A 213 5.94 -4.28 3.01
N ILE A 214 6.06 -3.81 1.78
CA ILE A 214 7.30 -3.38 1.14
C ILE A 214 7.57 -1.94 1.60
N SER A 215 8.76 -1.69 2.14
CA SER A 215 9.17 -0.37 2.60
C SER A 215 10.67 -0.16 2.41
N THR A 216 11.06 1.10 2.45
CA THR A 216 12.47 1.54 2.52
C THR A 216 12.76 2.43 3.73
N PHE A 217 11.79 2.61 4.62
CA PHE A 217 11.91 3.42 5.83
C PHE A 217 12.52 2.61 6.99
N ASP A 218 13.68 3.02 7.51
CA ASP A 218 14.41 2.31 8.56
C ASP A 218 14.62 3.13 9.86
N PHE A 219 13.83 4.20 10.04
CA PHE A 219 13.91 5.18 11.13
C PHE A 219 15.21 6.01 11.20
N LYS A 220 16.26 5.65 10.49
CA LYS A 220 17.53 6.38 10.41
C LYS A 220 17.58 7.28 9.18
N ASN A 221 16.93 6.86 8.11
CA ASN A 221 16.99 7.51 6.81
C ASN A 221 15.99 8.66 6.62
N TYR A 222 15.00 8.84 7.53
CA TYR A 222 13.95 9.84 7.36
C TYR A 222 13.51 10.50 8.68
N LYS A 223 14.16 11.58 9.05
CA LYS A 223 13.87 12.36 10.27
C LYS A 223 12.56 13.16 10.24
N TYR A 224 11.88 13.20 9.09
CA TYR A 224 10.63 13.96 8.89
C TYR A 224 9.37 13.14 9.16
N TYR A 225 9.52 11.88 9.54
CA TYR A 225 8.42 10.99 9.89
C TYR A 225 7.49 11.60 10.93
N HIS A 226 6.19 11.64 10.62
CA HIS A 226 5.15 12.25 11.44
C HIS A 226 5.39 13.74 11.78
N THR A 227 5.94 14.50 10.85
CA THR A 227 6.14 15.95 10.99
C THR A 227 5.54 16.71 9.81
N VAL A 228 5.32 18.02 9.98
CA VAL A 228 4.89 18.93 8.88
C VAL A 228 5.91 19.02 7.75
N SER A 229 7.15 18.61 8.01
CA SER A 229 8.24 18.63 7.03
C SER A 229 8.32 17.36 6.17
N ASP A 230 7.38 16.43 6.31
CA ASP A 230 7.23 15.31 5.37
C ASP A 230 6.64 15.81 4.05
N GLU A 231 7.52 16.33 3.19
CA GLU A 231 7.19 17.01 1.95
C GLU A 231 7.85 16.34 0.74
N TYR A 232 7.27 16.56 -0.44
CA TYR A 232 7.78 16.06 -1.72
C TYR A 232 9.26 16.36 -1.94
N SER A 233 9.72 17.56 -1.57
CA SER A 233 11.12 17.98 -1.69
C SER A 233 12.13 17.14 -0.87
N LYS A 234 11.65 16.28 0.02
CA LYS A 234 12.47 15.39 0.85
C LYS A 234 12.60 13.98 0.26
N LEU A 235 11.85 13.67 -0.79
CA LEU A 235 11.84 12.35 -1.40
C LEU A 235 12.97 12.20 -2.43
N ASN A 236 13.49 10.98 -2.53
CA ASN A 236 14.37 10.57 -3.63
C ASN A 236 13.52 9.93 -4.73
N ILE A 237 13.04 10.74 -5.68
CA ILE A 237 12.13 10.31 -6.73
C ILE A 237 12.76 9.26 -7.66
N GLN A 238 14.08 9.35 -7.93
CA GLN A 238 14.77 8.39 -8.78
C GLN A 238 14.84 7.01 -8.12
N ASN A 239 15.15 6.95 -6.82
CA ASN A 239 15.14 5.69 -6.07
C ASN A 239 13.71 5.13 -5.98
N MET A 240 12.73 5.98 -5.70
CA MET A 240 11.32 5.58 -5.63
C MET A 240 10.84 4.98 -6.96
N ASP A 241 11.18 5.60 -8.10
CA ASP A 241 10.85 5.07 -9.43
C ASP A 241 11.50 3.71 -9.67
N TYR A 242 12.78 3.54 -9.32
CA TYR A 242 13.49 2.26 -9.41
C TYR A 242 12.79 1.16 -8.58
N ILE A 243 12.42 1.46 -7.32
CA ILE A 243 11.72 0.52 -6.44
C ILE A 243 10.35 0.13 -7.04
N ILE A 244 9.60 1.09 -7.57
CA ILE A 244 8.31 0.84 -8.21
C ILE A 244 8.46 -0.07 -9.45
N GLN A 245 9.43 0.20 -10.30
CA GLN A 245 9.68 -0.62 -11.50
C GLN A 245 10.06 -2.06 -11.13
N LYS A 246 10.94 -2.26 -10.14
CA LYS A 246 11.30 -3.59 -9.64
C LYS A 246 10.12 -4.33 -9.02
N SER A 247 9.33 -3.63 -8.20
CA SER A 247 8.13 -4.20 -7.60
C SER A 247 7.08 -4.55 -8.64
N SER A 248 6.89 -3.73 -9.67
CA SER A 248 6.01 -4.03 -10.81
C SER A 248 6.43 -5.33 -11.51
N LYS A 249 7.74 -5.45 -11.82
CA LYS A 249 8.30 -6.67 -12.44
C LYS A 249 8.09 -7.91 -11.58
N LEU A 250 8.28 -7.78 -10.26
CA LEU A 250 8.02 -8.87 -9.31
C LEU A 250 6.55 -9.30 -9.37
N ILE A 251 5.63 -8.35 -9.26
CA ILE A 251 4.19 -8.63 -9.21
C ILE A 251 3.72 -9.25 -10.52
N ILE A 252 4.19 -8.77 -11.68
CA ILE A 252 3.89 -9.39 -12.98
C ILE A 252 4.32 -10.86 -12.99
N LYS A 253 5.50 -11.19 -12.47
CA LYS A 253 5.99 -12.59 -12.38
C LYS A 253 5.21 -13.44 -11.39
N LEU A 254 4.65 -12.87 -10.33
CA LEU A 254 3.77 -13.58 -9.39
C LEU A 254 2.38 -13.89 -9.98
N LEU A 255 1.97 -13.13 -10.99
CA LEU A 255 0.68 -13.25 -11.67
C LEU A 255 0.71 -14.25 -12.83
N GLN A 256 1.90 -14.59 -13.33
CA GLN A 256 2.16 -15.60 -14.37
C GLN A 256 2.36 -16.99 -13.78
#